data_18540b667a5f462cd20d830049fc5d5e
#
_entry.id   18540b667a5f462cd20d830049fc5d5e
#
_cell.length_a   1.000
_cell.length_b   1.000
_cell.length_c   1.000
_cell.angle_alpha   90.00
_cell.angle_beta   90.00
_cell.angle_gamma   90.00
#
_symmetry.space_group_name_H-M   'P 1'
#
loop_
_entity.id
_entity.type
_entity.pdbx_description
1 polymer ?
#
loop_
_entity_poly.entity_id
_entity_poly.type
_entity_poly.pdbx_seq_one_letter_code
_entity_poly.pdbx_strand_id
1 'polypeptide(L)'
;MGHQVAYLAAADGKHRGTKFSKLDDTLLMIRRLLIAAAVFIVAALPASPGHAQSGAFTGMAGNWAGGGVVTLDDGSKERLRCRASYAVSGANMTMTLTCASDAYKFQLSANIADQAGAVTGTWTEAGRGVSGTLQGRGGGGNFEVIASAAGFNANISLRTAGNKQSVNMRADSQFRAASISLSK
;
A
#
# COMPACT_ATOMS: atom_id res chain seq x y z
N MET A 1 -80.81 -26.61 4.78
CA MET A 1 -81.36 -26.48 6.12
C MET A 1 -80.60 -25.37 6.80
N GLY A 2 -81.03 -24.25 6.88
CA GLY A 2 -82.19 -23.60 7.49
C GLY A 2 -81.61 -22.46 8.29
N HIS A 3 -81.99 -21.38 7.92
CA HIS A 3 -82.79 -20.26 8.47
C HIS A 3 -81.97 -19.25 9.29
N GLN A 4 -81.84 -17.97 8.79
CA GLN A 4 -82.74 -16.82 9.12
C GLN A 4 -82.53 -16.33 10.56
N VAL A 5 -82.53 -15.07 10.89
CA VAL A 5 -83.20 -13.82 10.44
C VAL A 5 -82.46 -12.64 11.14
N ALA A 6 -82.24 -11.57 10.43
CA ALA A 6 -82.56 -10.17 10.63
C ALA A 6 -83.07 -9.70 12.00
N TYR A 7 -82.67 -8.49 12.40
CA TYR A 7 -83.49 -7.33 12.69
C TYR A 7 -82.63 -6.08 13.08
N LEU A 8 -82.83 -5.08 12.27
CA LEU A 8 -82.96 -3.65 12.48
C LEU A 8 -83.04 -3.12 13.94
N ALA A 9 -82.37 -2.06 14.20
CA ALA A 9 -82.95 -0.82 14.75
C ALA A 9 -81.96 0.37 14.66
N ALA A 10 -82.47 1.40 14.03
CA ALA A 10 -81.93 2.74 13.98
C ALA A 10 -82.22 3.49 15.29
N ALA A 11 -81.37 4.49 15.64
CA ALA A 11 -81.76 5.80 16.19
C ALA A 11 -80.43 6.47 16.57
N ASP A 12 -80.07 7.52 15.89
CA ASP A 12 -80.28 8.93 16.16
C ASP A 12 -79.44 9.52 17.33
N GLY A 13 -78.68 10.49 16.97
CA GLY A 13 -78.64 11.64 17.84
C GLY A 13 -77.28 12.14 18.28
N LYS A 14 -76.84 13.14 17.58
CA LYS A 14 -76.43 14.41 18.15
C LYS A 14 -74.97 14.69 18.39
N HIS A 15 -74.53 15.58 17.53
CA HIS A 15 -73.46 16.55 17.69
C HIS A 15 -72.81 16.66 19.07
N ARG A 16 -71.51 16.42 19.12
CA ARG A 16 -70.65 17.18 19.99
C ARG A 16 -69.32 17.52 19.30
N GLY A 17 -69.21 18.80 19.02
CA GLY A 17 -68.25 19.53 18.23
C GLY A 17 -66.78 19.29 18.59
N THR A 18 -66.06 19.21 17.54
CA THR A 18 -64.86 19.99 17.22
C THR A 18 -64.09 20.61 18.38
N LYS A 19 -63.20 19.86 19.00
CA LYS A 19 -62.02 20.36 19.66
C LYS A 19 -60.78 19.44 19.59
N PHE A 20 -60.86 18.34 18.86
CA PHE A 20 -59.75 17.38 18.78
C PHE A 20 -58.84 17.52 17.53
N SER A 21 -59.19 18.38 16.56
CA SER A 21 -58.44 18.44 15.30
C SER A 21 -57.15 19.27 15.35
N LYS A 22 -57.01 20.22 16.31
CA LYS A 22 -55.82 21.06 16.38
C LYS A 22 -54.64 20.42 17.13
N LEU A 23 -54.90 19.50 18.05
CA LEU A 23 -53.79 18.80 18.77
C LEU A 23 -53.19 17.71 17.88
N ASP A 24 -53.98 17.03 17.07
CA ASP A 24 -53.52 15.99 16.18
C ASP A 24 -52.66 16.54 15.03
N ASP A 25 -53.05 17.71 14.47
CA ASP A 25 -52.28 18.36 13.42
C ASP A 25 -50.91 18.87 13.95
N THR A 26 -50.90 19.36 15.20
CA THR A 26 -49.64 19.83 15.83
C THR A 26 -48.73 18.65 16.13
N LEU A 27 -49.22 17.55 16.61
CA LEU A 27 -48.47 16.31 16.84
C LEU A 27 -47.94 15.68 15.52
N LEU A 28 -48.73 15.74 14.45
CA LEU A 28 -48.34 15.27 13.13
C LEU A 28 -47.22 16.14 12.53
N MET A 29 -47.29 17.45 12.70
CA MET A 29 -46.24 18.39 12.27
C MET A 29 -44.92 18.22 13.05
N ILE A 30 -45.00 18.06 14.37
CA ILE A 30 -43.84 17.79 15.21
C ILE A 30 -43.18 16.44 14.84
N ARG A 31 -44.00 15.43 14.59
CA ARG A 31 -43.53 14.10 14.16
C ARG A 31 -42.86 14.12 12.79
N ARG A 32 -43.37 14.93 11.85
CA ARG A 32 -42.74 15.13 10.52
C ARG A 32 -41.44 15.95 10.60
N LEU A 33 -41.36 16.94 11.47
CA LEU A 33 -40.17 17.71 11.72
C LEU A 33 -39.06 16.89 12.39
N LEU A 34 -39.41 16.01 13.33
CA LEU A 34 -38.44 15.12 13.99
C LEU A 34 -37.89 14.04 13.03
N ILE A 35 -38.71 13.55 12.10
CA ILE A 35 -38.25 12.59 11.09
C ILE A 35 -37.35 13.27 10.05
N ALA A 36 -37.64 14.53 9.68
CA ALA A 36 -36.78 15.29 8.76
C ALA A 36 -35.41 15.63 9.40
N ALA A 37 -35.37 15.91 10.69
CA ALA A 37 -34.11 16.17 11.41
C ALA A 37 -33.26 14.90 11.58
N ALA A 38 -33.88 13.73 11.73
CA ALA A 38 -33.14 12.45 11.86
C ALA A 38 -32.46 12.01 10.54
N VAL A 39 -33.03 12.38 9.38
CA VAL A 39 -32.45 12.03 8.06
C VAL A 39 -31.22 12.88 7.73
N PHE A 40 -31.10 14.09 8.27
CA PHE A 40 -29.94 14.97 8.02
C PHE A 40 -28.70 14.64 8.85
N ILE A 41 -28.82 13.89 9.95
CA ILE A 41 -27.68 13.53 10.83
C ILE A 41 -26.84 12.36 10.27
N VAL A 42 -27.37 11.57 9.32
CA VAL A 42 -26.64 10.42 8.77
C VAL A 42 -25.65 10.81 7.65
N ALA A 43 -25.68 12.04 7.13
CA ALA A 43 -24.85 12.46 6.00
C ALA A 43 -23.51 13.09 6.37
N ALA A 44 -23.17 13.19 7.66
CA ALA A 44 -21.91 13.77 8.13
C ALA A 44 -21.02 12.72 8.82
N LEU A 45 -20.88 11.51 8.22
CA LEU A 45 -19.74 10.68 8.54
C LEU A 45 -18.52 11.39 7.93
N PRO A 46 -17.55 11.85 8.72
CA PRO A 46 -16.31 12.32 8.16
C PRO A 46 -15.75 11.14 7.35
N ALA A 47 -15.61 11.33 6.05
CA ALA A 47 -14.77 10.46 5.25
C ALA A 47 -13.40 10.51 5.93
N SER A 48 -13.06 9.49 6.70
CA SER A 48 -11.71 9.36 7.24
C SER A 48 -10.81 9.47 6.02
N PRO A 49 -9.87 10.44 5.97
CA PRO A 49 -8.87 10.43 4.92
C PRO A 49 -8.25 9.05 5.00
N GLY A 50 -8.48 8.22 3.98
CA GLY A 50 -7.78 6.97 3.84
C GLY A 50 -6.31 7.36 3.93
N HIS A 51 -5.67 7.05 5.04
CA HIS A 51 -4.22 7.09 5.12
C HIS A 51 -3.81 6.10 4.04
N ALA A 52 -3.45 6.62 2.87
CA ALA A 52 -2.63 5.88 1.95
C ALA A 52 -1.48 5.40 2.84
N GLN A 53 -1.49 4.11 3.19
CA GLN A 53 -0.44 3.54 4.04
C GLN A 53 0.85 3.82 3.29
N SER A 54 1.57 4.82 3.75
CA SER A 54 2.91 5.12 3.29
C SER A 54 3.80 4.01 3.84
N GLY A 55 3.74 2.83 3.20
CA GLY A 55 4.60 1.71 3.52
C GLY A 55 6.06 2.10 3.28
N ALA A 56 6.98 1.38 3.88
CA ALA A 56 8.42 1.64 3.74
C ALA A 56 8.86 1.76 2.28
N PHE A 57 8.20 1.03 1.37
CA PHE A 57 8.51 0.96 -0.06
C PHE A 57 7.71 1.95 -0.94
N THR A 58 7.05 2.95 -0.33
CA THR A 58 6.29 3.96 -1.08
C THR A 58 7.19 4.64 -2.13
N GLY A 59 6.66 4.78 -3.34
CA GLY A 59 7.37 5.40 -4.46
C GLY A 59 8.36 4.50 -5.20
N MET A 60 8.64 3.28 -4.69
CA MET A 60 9.58 2.36 -5.35
C MET A 60 8.95 1.59 -6.51
N ALA A 61 7.66 1.25 -6.43
CA ALA A 61 6.99 0.43 -7.44
C ALA A 61 7.20 0.93 -8.87
N GLY A 62 7.34 -0.01 -9.81
CA GLY A 62 7.48 0.25 -11.23
C GLY A 62 8.81 -0.20 -11.83
N ASN A 63 9.05 0.22 -13.07
CA ASN A 63 10.23 -0.13 -13.85
C ASN A 63 11.22 1.04 -13.85
N TRP A 64 12.47 0.71 -13.58
CA TRP A 64 13.57 1.65 -13.46
C TRP A 64 14.68 1.28 -14.40
N ALA A 65 15.32 2.25 -15.01
CA ALA A 65 16.45 2.03 -15.93
C ALA A 65 17.55 3.06 -15.69
N GLY A 66 18.79 2.66 -15.96
CA GLY A 66 19.92 3.57 -15.81
C GLY A 66 21.24 2.81 -15.91
N GLY A 67 22.22 3.28 -15.17
CA GLY A 67 23.55 2.71 -15.20
C GLY A 67 24.39 3.10 -14.01
N GLY A 68 25.64 2.64 -14.04
CA GLY A 68 26.56 2.89 -12.95
C GLY A 68 27.95 2.38 -13.27
N VAL A 69 28.70 2.22 -12.19
CA VAL A 69 30.08 1.68 -12.23
C VAL A 69 30.21 0.62 -11.16
N VAL A 70 30.81 -0.50 -11.48
CA VAL A 70 31.31 -1.48 -10.53
C VAL A 70 32.84 -1.37 -10.45
N THR A 71 33.38 -1.50 -9.23
CA THR A 71 34.81 -1.60 -8.98
C THR A 71 35.13 -3.03 -8.54
N LEU A 72 36.10 -3.64 -9.21
CA LEU A 72 36.56 -4.99 -8.96
C LEU A 72 37.65 -5.04 -7.89
N ASP A 73 38.07 -6.22 -7.47
CA ASP A 73 39.10 -6.44 -6.45
C ASP A 73 40.49 -6.00 -6.88
N ASP A 74 40.80 -6.02 -8.18
CA ASP A 74 42.01 -5.48 -8.78
C ASP A 74 42.01 -3.94 -8.95
N GLY A 75 40.91 -3.27 -8.54
CA GLY A 75 40.72 -1.83 -8.67
C GLY A 75 40.20 -1.38 -10.03
N SER A 76 40.05 -2.27 -10.98
CA SER A 76 39.48 -1.94 -12.29
C SER A 76 38.01 -1.55 -12.15
N LYS A 77 37.51 -0.78 -13.12
CA LYS A 77 36.15 -0.26 -13.11
C LYS A 77 35.47 -0.58 -14.43
N GLU A 78 34.21 -1.05 -14.29
CA GLU A 78 33.37 -1.32 -15.44
C GLU A 78 32.05 -0.53 -15.39
N ARG A 79 31.62 -0.09 -16.54
CA ARG A 79 30.32 0.57 -16.70
C ARG A 79 29.21 -0.46 -16.78
N LEU A 80 28.16 -0.23 -16.01
CA LEU A 80 26.96 -1.05 -15.97
C LEU A 80 25.80 -0.33 -16.65
N ARG A 81 24.99 -1.09 -17.38
CA ARG A 81 23.61 -0.73 -17.77
C ARG A 81 22.69 -1.59 -16.94
N CYS A 82 21.75 -0.96 -16.26
CA CYS A 82 20.87 -1.62 -15.30
C CYS A 82 19.41 -1.39 -15.61
N ARG A 83 18.59 -2.39 -15.32
CA ARG A 83 17.12 -2.32 -15.29
C ARG A 83 16.63 -3.01 -14.02
N ALA A 84 15.73 -2.36 -13.33
CA ALA A 84 15.08 -2.91 -12.15
C ALA A 84 13.57 -2.85 -12.28
N SER A 85 12.87 -3.81 -11.68
CA SER A 85 11.43 -3.81 -11.53
C SER A 85 11.11 -4.09 -10.07
N TYR A 86 10.22 -3.27 -9.49
CA TYR A 86 9.74 -3.42 -8.13
C TYR A 86 8.22 -3.59 -8.14
N ALA A 87 7.73 -4.66 -7.54
CA ALA A 87 6.31 -4.85 -7.24
C ALA A 87 6.12 -4.73 -5.73
N VAL A 88 5.30 -3.77 -5.31
CA VAL A 88 5.04 -3.44 -3.90
C VAL A 88 3.61 -3.79 -3.55
N SER A 89 3.43 -4.51 -2.44
CA SER A 89 2.13 -4.87 -1.88
C SER A 89 2.17 -4.73 -0.35
N GLY A 90 1.64 -3.62 0.14
CA GLY A 90 1.68 -3.29 1.57
C GLY A 90 3.11 -3.21 2.11
N ALA A 91 3.42 -4.04 3.09
CA ALA A 91 4.74 -4.17 3.70
C ALA A 91 5.70 -5.11 2.94
N ASN A 92 5.31 -5.61 1.77
CA ASN A 92 6.12 -6.54 1.00
C ASN A 92 6.53 -5.93 -0.34
N MET A 93 7.73 -6.28 -0.79
CA MET A 93 8.26 -5.89 -2.09
C MET A 93 8.98 -7.07 -2.75
N THR A 94 8.70 -7.31 -4.02
CA THR A 94 9.53 -8.14 -4.87
C THR A 94 10.36 -7.26 -5.78
N MET A 95 11.61 -7.62 -5.98
CA MET A 95 12.54 -6.89 -6.84
C MET A 95 13.20 -7.83 -7.83
N THR A 96 13.33 -7.37 -9.07
CA THR A 96 14.28 -7.94 -10.04
C THR A 96 15.22 -6.85 -10.50
N LEU A 97 16.51 -7.15 -10.61
CA LEU A 97 17.54 -6.25 -11.11
C LEU A 97 18.41 -7.02 -12.12
N THR A 98 18.55 -6.48 -13.29
CA THR A 98 19.54 -6.95 -14.27
C THR A 98 20.52 -5.81 -14.55
N CYS A 99 21.80 -6.06 -14.32
CA CYS A 99 22.89 -5.17 -14.71
C CYS A 99 23.86 -5.91 -15.61
N ALA A 100 24.35 -5.26 -16.64
CA ALA A 100 25.35 -5.82 -17.55
C ALA A 100 26.42 -4.81 -17.89
N SER A 101 27.66 -5.27 -17.96
CA SER A 101 28.81 -4.63 -18.63
C SER A 101 29.20 -5.43 -19.85
N ASP A 102 30.32 -5.12 -20.46
CA ASP A 102 30.85 -5.88 -21.57
C ASP A 102 31.41 -7.26 -21.12
N ALA A 103 31.83 -7.39 -19.87
CA ALA A 103 32.41 -8.62 -19.31
C ALA A 103 31.47 -9.37 -18.34
N TYR A 104 30.54 -8.69 -17.67
CA TYR A 104 29.72 -9.27 -16.60
C TYR A 104 28.24 -9.04 -16.79
N LYS A 105 27.46 -10.00 -16.34
CA LYS A 105 26.00 -9.88 -16.23
C LYS A 105 25.56 -10.34 -14.84
N PHE A 106 24.70 -9.56 -14.20
CA PHE A 106 24.06 -9.86 -12.92
C PHE A 106 22.57 -9.93 -13.10
N GLN A 107 21.95 -10.94 -12.53
CA GLN A 107 20.50 -11.12 -12.52
C GLN A 107 20.06 -11.43 -11.08
N LEU A 108 19.65 -10.39 -10.39
CA LEU A 108 19.20 -10.45 -9.00
C LEU A 108 17.69 -10.48 -8.92
N SER A 109 17.17 -11.32 -8.03
CA SER A 109 15.79 -11.27 -7.55
C SER A 109 15.79 -11.25 -6.04
N ALA A 110 14.82 -10.54 -5.43
CA ALA A 110 14.67 -10.49 -3.99
C ALA A 110 13.20 -10.42 -3.58
N ASN A 111 12.89 -11.03 -2.43
CA ASN A 111 11.64 -10.87 -1.71
C ASN A 111 11.95 -10.19 -0.38
N ILE A 112 11.34 -9.06 -0.14
CA ILE A 112 11.70 -8.15 0.94
C ILE A 112 10.43 -7.80 1.71
N ALA A 113 10.51 -7.80 3.04
CA ALA A 113 9.45 -7.41 3.94
C ALA A 113 9.91 -6.30 4.88
N ASP A 114 9.02 -5.36 5.17
CA ASP A 114 9.18 -4.34 6.20
C ASP A 114 8.34 -4.69 7.44
N GLN A 115 8.93 -4.52 8.60
CA GLN A 115 8.29 -4.64 9.90
C GLN A 115 8.65 -3.41 10.72
N ALA A 116 7.84 -2.36 10.58
CA ALA A 116 8.02 -1.09 11.30
C ALA A 116 9.45 -0.50 11.13
N GLY A 117 9.95 -0.49 9.89
CA GLY A 117 11.28 0.03 9.54
C GLY A 117 12.42 -1.00 9.65
N ALA A 118 12.18 -2.18 10.21
CA ALA A 118 13.10 -3.31 10.09
C ALA A 118 12.86 -4.02 8.76
N VAL A 119 13.85 -4.05 7.90
CA VAL A 119 13.78 -4.65 6.56
C VAL A 119 14.49 -5.99 6.57
N THR A 120 13.79 -7.03 6.15
CA THR A 120 14.34 -8.39 6.02
C THR A 120 13.94 -8.99 4.68
N GLY A 121 14.70 -9.97 4.21
CA GLY A 121 14.36 -10.65 2.98
C GLY A 121 15.34 -11.72 2.56
N THR A 122 15.07 -12.27 1.38
CA THR A 122 15.95 -13.20 0.69
C THR A 122 16.28 -12.67 -0.70
N TRP A 123 17.45 -13.02 -1.20
CA TRP A 123 17.86 -12.67 -2.55
C TRP A 123 18.53 -13.86 -3.25
N THR A 124 18.50 -13.83 -4.56
CA THR A 124 19.16 -14.82 -5.43
C THR A 124 19.80 -14.12 -6.61
N GLU A 125 21.03 -14.51 -6.94
CA GLU A 125 21.73 -14.17 -8.18
C GLU A 125 21.70 -15.39 -9.10
N ALA A 126 20.95 -15.30 -10.20
CA ALA A 126 20.67 -16.45 -11.05
C ALA A 126 21.87 -16.92 -11.87
N GLY A 127 22.77 -16.00 -12.29
CA GLY A 127 23.91 -16.32 -13.13
C GLY A 127 24.95 -17.22 -12.45
N ARG A 128 25.10 -17.09 -11.14
CA ARG A 128 26.04 -17.86 -10.31
C ARG A 128 25.37 -18.86 -9.39
N GLY A 129 24.03 -18.88 -9.33
CA GLY A 129 23.28 -19.75 -8.42
C GLY A 129 23.50 -19.42 -6.94
N VAL A 130 23.82 -18.17 -6.60
CA VAL A 130 24.07 -17.74 -5.23
C VAL A 130 22.78 -17.19 -4.63
N SER A 131 22.46 -17.61 -3.43
CA SER A 131 21.31 -17.11 -2.66
C SER A 131 21.74 -16.71 -1.26
N GLY A 132 21.00 -15.76 -0.68
CA GLY A 132 21.30 -15.27 0.65
C GLY A 132 20.13 -14.56 1.30
N THR A 133 20.42 -13.93 2.43
CA THR A 133 19.49 -13.13 3.21
C THR A 133 19.82 -11.65 3.11
N LEU A 134 18.81 -10.83 3.39
CA LEU A 134 18.92 -9.38 3.44
C LEU A 134 18.32 -8.91 4.76
N GLN A 135 19.03 -8.05 5.47
CA GLN A 135 18.58 -7.45 6.72
C GLN A 135 19.08 -6.03 6.86
N GLY A 136 18.27 -5.19 7.46
CA GLY A 136 18.65 -3.79 7.70
C GLY A 136 17.47 -2.95 8.15
N ARG A 137 17.52 -1.70 7.79
CA ARG A 137 16.51 -0.72 8.13
C ARG A 137 16.20 0.17 6.94
N GLY A 138 14.98 0.70 6.90
CA GLY A 138 14.62 1.67 5.89
C GLY A 138 13.17 2.07 5.92
N GLY A 139 12.87 3.08 5.11
CA GLY A 139 11.53 3.62 4.93
C GLY A 139 11.60 4.96 4.22
N GLY A 140 10.48 5.38 3.62
CA GLY A 140 10.41 6.67 2.94
C GLY A 140 11.43 6.82 1.80
N GLY A 141 11.79 5.72 1.14
CA GLY A 141 12.74 5.71 0.04
C GLY A 141 14.22 5.62 0.44
N ASN A 142 14.55 5.54 1.73
CA ASN A 142 15.93 5.40 2.20
C ASN A 142 16.10 4.05 2.89
N PHE A 143 17.11 3.27 2.45
CA PHE A 143 17.37 1.92 2.96
C PHE A 143 18.86 1.71 3.17
N GLU A 144 19.20 1.13 4.32
CA GLU A 144 20.54 0.66 4.66
C GLU A 144 20.43 -0.81 5.05
N VAL A 145 20.96 -1.70 4.21
CA VAL A 145 20.78 -3.14 4.37
C VAL A 145 22.09 -3.87 4.14
N ILE A 146 22.20 -5.05 4.74
CA ILE A 146 23.30 -5.99 4.52
C ILE A 146 22.73 -7.19 3.79
N ALA A 147 23.30 -7.50 2.63
CA ALA A 147 23.05 -8.73 1.91
C ALA A 147 24.15 -9.74 2.26
N SER A 148 23.75 -10.92 2.73
CA SER A 148 24.67 -11.96 3.18
C SER A 148 24.42 -13.27 2.46
N ALA A 149 25.51 -14.00 2.13
CA ALA A 149 25.49 -15.36 1.64
C ALA A 149 26.74 -16.08 2.16
N ALA A 150 26.95 -17.35 1.83
CA ALA A 150 28.17 -18.07 2.19
C ALA A 150 29.41 -17.38 1.62
N GLY A 151 30.29 -16.85 2.52
CA GLY A 151 31.52 -16.16 2.14
C GLY A 151 31.33 -14.79 1.50
N PHE A 152 30.13 -14.19 1.63
CA PHE A 152 29.83 -12.90 1.02
C PHE A 152 29.00 -12.01 1.99
N ASN A 153 29.42 -10.77 2.15
CA ASN A 153 28.64 -9.73 2.80
C ASN A 153 28.77 -8.43 2.00
N ALA A 154 27.63 -7.77 1.77
CA ALA A 154 27.60 -6.48 1.10
C ALA A 154 26.74 -5.49 1.89
N ASN A 155 27.29 -4.31 2.17
CA ASN A 155 26.56 -3.17 2.68
C ASN A 155 25.94 -2.42 1.49
N ILE A 156 24.64 -2.20 1.52
CA ILE A 156 23.89 -1.56 0.45
C ILE A 156 23.13 -0.37 1.03
N SER A 157 23.35 0.78 0.42
CA SER A 157 22.60 2.01 0.67
C SER A 157 21.78 2.33 -0.58
N LEU A 158 20.47 2.50 -0.41
CA LEU A 158 19.55 2.84 -1.48
C LEU A 158 18.75 4.08 -1.12
N ARG A 159 18.69 5.04 -2.04
CA ARG A 159 17.87 6.25 -1.92
C ARG A 159 16.98 6.41 -3.12
N THR A 160 15.69 6.61 -2.88
CA THR A 160 14.68 6.92 -3.89
C THR A 160 14.06 8.28 -3.59
N ALA A 161 14.06 9.18 -4.55
CA ALA A 161 13.45 10.49 -4.47
C ALA A 161 12.71 10.78 -5.79
N GLY A 162 11.38 10.78 -5.74
CA GLY A 162 10.55 10.91 -6.94
C GLY A 162 10.88 9.83 -7.96
N ASN A 163 11.28 10.25 -9.15
CA ASN A 163 11.63 9.36 -10.26
C ASN A 163 13.14 9.04 -10.34
N LYS A 164 13.90 9.29 -9.29
CA LYS A 164 15.34 9.01 -9.24
C LYS A 164 15.67 8.07 -8.10
N GLN A 165 16.59 7.15 -8.34
CA GLN A 165 17.08 6.20 -7.37
C GLN A 165 18.61 6.11 -7.48
N SER A 166 19.29 6.09 -6.34
CA SER A 166 20.71 5.79 -6.24
C SER A 166 20.93 4.58 -5.35
N VAL A 167 21.82 3.70 -5.78
CA VAL A 167 22.22 2.51 -5.05
C VAL A 167 23.73 2.50 -4.95
N ASN A 168 24.26 2.40 -3.72
CA ASN A 168 25.66 2.20 -3.47
C ASN A 168 25.84 0.89 -2.72
N MET A 169 26.81 0.10 -3.15
CA MET A 169 27.16 -1.19 -2.56
C MET A 169 28.66 -1.21 -2.25
N ARG A 170 29.01 -1.82 -1.13
CA ARG A 170 30.38 -2.18 -0.77
C ARG A 170 30.40 -3.62 -0.26
N ALA A 171 31.31 -4.42 -0.74
CA ALA A 171 31.44 -5.81 -0.37
C ALA A 171 32.91 -6.23 -0.27
N ASP A 172 33.16 -7.27 0.54
CA ASP A 172 34.45 -7.95 0.62
C ASP A 172 34.46 -9.18 -0.29
N SER A 173 34.50 -8.91 -1.59
CA SER A 173 34.43 -9.95 -2.62
C SER A 173 35.11 -9.46 -3.91
N GLN A 174 35.07 -10.24 -4.98
CA GLN A 174 35.53 -9.83 -6.30
C GLN A 174 34.87 -8.49 -6.75
N PHE A 175 33.66 -8.21 -6.32
CA PHE A 175 32.98 -6.92 -6.55
C PHE A 175 33.06 -6.05 -5.30
N ARG A 176 34.07 -5.17 -5.25
CA ARG A 176 34.36 -4.33 -4.10
C ARG A 176 33.33 -3.25 -3.85
N ALA A 177 32.88 -2.62 -4.91
CA ALA A 177 31.91 -1.54 -4.81
C ALA A 177 31.07 -1.42 -6.09
N ALA A 178 29.86 -0.93 -5.96
CA ALA A 178 29.07 -0.48 -7.08
C ALA A 178 28.34 0.84 -6.73
N SER A 179 28.21 1.71 -7.72
CA SER A 179 27.39 2.92 -7.64
C SER A 179 26.52 2.98 -8.87
N ILE A 180 25.21 2.96 -8.67
CA ILE A 180 24.19 2.84 -9.73
C ILE A 180 23.17 3.97 -9.55
N SER A 181 22.80 4.60 -10.66
CA SER A 181 21.72 5.59 -10.72
C SER A 181 20.65 5.12 -11.69
N LEU A 182 19.41 5.10 -11.23
CA LEU A 182 18.24 4.68 -12.01
C LEU A 182 17.20 5.79 -12.04
N SER A 183 16.38 5.75 -13.07
CA SER A 183 15.20 6.61 -13.21
C SER A 183 14.02 5.84 -13.81
N LYS A 184 12.80 6.30 -13.54
CA LYS A 184 11.56 5.81 -14.14
C LYS A 184 10.76 6.94 -14.78
#